data_1a3acfeacf9c5ff13edcb5a954c9d46d
#
_entry.id   1a3acfeacf9c5ff13edcb5a954c9d46d
#
_cell.length_a   1.000
_cell.length_b   1.000
_cell.length_c   1.000
_cell.angle_alpha   90.00
_cell.angle_beta   90.00
_cell.angle_gamma   90.00
#
_symmetry.space_group_name_H-M   'P 1'
#
loop_
_entity.id
_entity.type
_entity.pdbx_description
1 polymer ?
#
loop_
_entity_poly.entity_id
_entity_poly.type
_entity_poly.pdbx_seq_one_letter_code
_entity_poly.pdbx_strand_id
1 'polypeptide(L)'
;VDVGPVINARQLQKIHEYTQVGVQEGAGLVAGGEIARDGELARGNFYPPTVFTGVDPKMRIAQEEIFGPTLAIIAVDSLEEAVQVNNDTKYGLSTSLYTRDLNSAFEAIRDVTTGVVYLNAGTIGAEIQLPFGGTRGTGNGHREAAWTALDVFTEWKTVYVDYSGRLQRAQIDLVEGIG
;
A
#
# COMPACT_ATOMS: atom_id res chain seq x y z
N VAL A 1 27.15 0.62 0.66
CA VAL A 1 26.11 1.42 1.37
C VAL A 1 24.82 0.66 1.26
N ASP A 2 24.26 0.26 2.40
CA ASP A 2 23.01 -0.54 2.42
C ASP A 2 21.77 0.32 2.20
N VAL A 3 21.83 1.60 2.64
CA VAL A 3 20.77 2.59 2.41
C VAL A 3 21.38 3.82 1.75
N GLY A 4 20.86 4.20 0.58
CA GLY A 4 21.31 5.37 -0.19
C GLY A 4 20.88 6.70 0.42
N PRO A 5 21.31 7.84 -0.17
CA PRO A 5 20.89 9.15 0.27
C PRO A 5 19.42 9.42 -0.03
N VAL A 6 18.81 10.29 0.77
CA VAL A 6 17.49 10.85 0.51
C VAL A 6 17.57 11.85 -0.65
N ILE A 7 16.49 11.99 -1.40
CA ILE A 7 16.46 12.75 -2.67
C ILE A 7 16.96 14.20 -2.57
N ASN A 8 16.70 14.88 -1.47
CA ASN A 8 17.12 16.27 -1.25
C ASN A 8 17.09 16.67 0.24
N ALA A 9 17.64 17.85 0.54
CA ALA A 9 17.71 18.39 1.89
C ALA A 9 16.33 18.65 2.53
N ARG A 10 15.31 19.03 1.74
CA ARG A 10 13.94 19.22 2.25
C ARG A 10 13.35 17.93 2.76
N GLN A 11 13.52 16.83 2.02
CA GLN A 11 13.05 15.53 2.45
C GLN A 11 13.84 15.01 3.65
N LEU A 12 15.15 15.24 3.70
CA LEU A 12 16.00 14.93 4.85
C LEU A 12 15.48 15.63 6.12
N GLN A 13 15.17 16.90 6.02
CA GLN A 13 14.62 17.68 7.13
C GLN A 13 13.23 17.19 7.55
N LYS A 14 12.35 16.87 6.58
CA LYS A 14 11.03 16.27 6.86
C LYS A 14 11.15 14.98 7.66
N ILE A 15 12.06 14.08 7.28
CA ILE A 15 12.29 12.81 8.00
C ILE A 15 12.72 13.08 9.44
N HIS A 16 13.62 14.04 9.63
CA HIS A 16 14.10 14.41 10.97
C HIS A 16 12.97 15.01 11.84
N GLU A 17 12.13 15.86 11.27
CA GLU A 17 10.94 16.40 11.94
C GLU A 17 9.96 15.29 12.36
N TYR A 18 9.69 14.30 11.50
CA TYR A 18 8.86 13.16 11.87
C TYR A 18 9.49 12.29 12.96
N THR A 19 10.81 12.18 12.98
CA THR A 19 11.50 11.50 14.09
C THR A 19 11.22 12.20 15.43
N GLN A 20 11.30 13.53 15.44
CA GLN A 20 10.97 14.32 16.62
C GLN A 20 9.49 14.18 17.01
N VAL A 21 8.58 14.18 16.02
CA VAL A 21 7.14 13.95 16.25
C VAL A 21 6.91 12.59 16.92
N GLY A 22 7.51 11.51 16.41
CA GLY A 22 7.38 10.17 17.00
C GLY A 22 7.81 10.13 18.45
N VAL A 23 8.96 10.73 18.78
CA VAL A 23 9.44 10.82 20.16
C VAL A 23 8.50 11.66 21.04
N GLN A 24 8.00 12.80 20.53
CA GLN A 24 7.06 13.66 21.26
C GLN A 24 5.71 12.98 21.51
N GLU A 25 5.24 12.14 20.60
CA GLU A 25 4.04 11.35 20.75
C GLU A 25 4.22 10.13 21.69
N GLY A 26 5.46 9.85 22.13
CA GLY A 26 5.78 8.82 23.11
C GLY A 26 6.34 7.52 22.54
N ALA A 27 6.64 7.46 21.25
CA ALA A 27 7.32 6.31 20.66
C ALA A 27 8.76 6.20 21.16
N GLY A 28 9.21 4.98 21.44
CA GLY A 28 10.58 4.68 21.86
C GLY A 28 11.53 4.64 20.65
N LEU A 29 12.43 5.61 20.52
CA LEU A 29 13.48 5.61 19.50
C LEU A 29 14.59 4.64 19.92
N VAL A 30 14.77 3.55 19.17
CA VAL A 30 15.75 2.50 19.51
C VAL A 30 16.97 2.45 18.59
N ALA A 31 16.90 3.07 17.40
CA ALA A 31 18.01 3.18 16.48
C ALA A 31 17.84 4.41 15.58
N GLY A 32 18.97 4.95 15.11
CA GLY A 32 18.98 6.11 14.19
C GLY A 32 18.50 7.40 14.84
N GLY A 33 17.70 8.17 14.09
CA GLY A 33 17.01 9.35 14.59
C GLY A 33 17.74 10.69 14.36
N GLU A 34 18.94 10.68 13.83
CA GLU A 34 19.75 11.88 13.59
C GLU A 34 20.22 11.96 12.14
N ILE A 35 20.38 13.18 11.64
CA ILE A 35 20.98 13.41 10.32
C ILE A 35 22.46 13.02 10.39
N ALA A 36 22.92 12.22 9.43
CA ALA A 36 24.34 11.86 9.34
C ALA A 36 25.19 13.09 8.99
N ARG A 37 26.12 13.43 9.88
CA ARG A 37 26.99 14.62 9.74
C ARG A 37 28.48 14.28 9.76
N ASP A 38 28.83 12.99 9.79
CA ASP A 38 30.20 12.53 9.96
C ASP A 38 30.85 12.17 8.61
N GLY A 39 32.09 12.62 8.42
CA GLY A 39 32.93 12.25 7.29
C GLY A 39 32.29 12.52 5.92
N GLU A 40 32.32 11.53 5.04
CA GLU A 40 31.75 11.61 3.69
C GLU A 40 30.21 11.75 3.69
N LEU A 41 29.53 11.24 4.71
CA LEU A 41 28.07 11.33 4.81
C LEU A 41 27.58 12.76 5.01
N ALA A 42 28.40 13.63 5.60
CA ALA A 42 28.08 15.05 5.78
C ALA A 42 27.93 15.82 4.45
N ARG A 43 28.43 15.26 3.35
CA ARG A 43 28.34 15.89 2.01
C ARG A 43 27.07 15.56 1.26
N GLY A 44 26.22 14.69 1.82
CA GLY A 44 24.99 14.21 1.18
C GLY A 44 23.79 14.25 2.11
N ASN A 45 22.64 13.86 1.58
CA ASN A 45 21.39 13.81 2.33
C ASN A 45 21.20 12.43 2.97
N PHE A 46 22.06 12.06 3.88
CA PHE A 46 22.00 10.75 4.52
C PHE A 46 21.26 10.78 5.85
N TYR A 47 20.34 9.84 6.01
CA TYR A 47 19.65 9.58 7.26
C TYR A 47 19.81 8.09 7.62
N PRO A 48 20.33 7.78 8.80
CA PRO A 48 20.49 6.38 9.22
C PRO A 48 19.13 5.67 9.34
N PRO A 49 19.08 4.35 9.12
CA PRO A 49 17.90 3.56 9.45
C PRO A 49 17.42 3.87 10.86
N THR A 50 16.16 4.24 10.98
CA THR A 50 15.56 4.73 12.22
C THR A 50 14.42 3.83 12.63
N VAL A 51 14.44 3.35 13.87
CA VAL A 51 13.47 2.36 14.35
C VAL A 51 12.78 2.87 15.61
N PHE A 52 11.45 2.84 15.58
CA PHE A 52 10.59 3.15 16.71
C PHE A 52 9.89 1.90 17.24
N THR A 53 9.75 1.81 18.58
CA THR A 53 8.98 0.78 19.29
C THR A 53 7.90 1.42 20.17
N GLY A 54 6.95 0.61 20.64
CA GLY A 54 5.86 1.12 21.46
C GLY A 54 5.00 2.15 20.73
N VAL A 55 4.88 2.01 19.43
CA VAL A 55 4.10 2.92 18.59
C VAL A 55 2.62 2.58 18.73
N ASP A 56 1.82 3.59 19.08
CA ASP A 56 0.35 3.48 19.01
C ASP A 56 -0.10 3.64 17.55
N PRO A 57 -1.07 2.83 17.08
CA PRO A 57 -1.58 2.92 15.70
C PRO A 57 -2.09 4.31 15.30
N LYS A 58 -2.44 5.17 16.26
CA LYS A 58 -2.94 6.54 16.01
C LYS A 58 -1.86 7.60 15.94
N MET A 59 -0.62 7.27 16.29
CA MET A 59 0.51 8.20 16.16
C MET A 59 0.71 8.60 14.71
N ARG A 60 1.16 9.83 14.49
CA ARG A 60 1.40 10.36 13.14
C ARG A 60 2.44 9.54 12.37
N ILE A 61 3.46 9.03 13.05
CA ILE A 61 4.47 8.16 12.43
C ILE A 61 3.92 6.80 11.96
N ALA A 62 2.74 6.37 12.45
CA ALA A 62 2.02 5.20 11.98
C ALA A 62 1.00 5.54 10.87
N GLN A 63 0.47 6.75 10.85
CA GLN A 63 -0.63 7.16 9.99
C GLN A 63 -0.22 8.00 8.78
N GLU A 64 0.97 8.60 8.81
CA GLU A 64 1.44 9.50 7.76
C GLU A 64 2.67 8.95 7.03
N GLU A 65 2.77 9.23 5.74
CA GLU A 65 3.91 8.80 4.93
C GLU A 65 5.13 9.70 5.19
N ILE A 66 6.14 9.15 5.84
CA ILE A 66 7.41 9.85 6.11
C ILE A 66 8.27 9.93 4.85
N PHE A 67 8.28 8.88 4.05
CA PHE A 67 9.10 8.71 2.85
C PHE A 67 10.60 8.78 3.14
N GLY A 68 11.04 7.96 4.10
CA GLY A 68 12.43 7.86 4.56
C GLY A 68 12.75 6.50 5.18
N PRO A 69 14.01 6.27 5.59
CA PRO A 69 14.45 5.00 6.16
C PRO A 69 13.98 4.84 7.61
N THR A 70 12.69 4.88 7.84
CA THR A 70 12.06 4.80 9.17
C THR A 70 11.15 3.58 9.26
N LEU A 71 11.14 2.94 10.42
CA LEU A 71 10.32 1.79 10.75
C LEU A 71 9.60 2.04 12.08
N ALA A 72 8.28 1.96 12.09
CA ALA A 72 7.45 2.01 13.28
C ALA A 72 6.98 0.59 13.63
N ILE A 73 7.27 0.13 14.84
CA ILE A 73 6.89 -1.20 15.33
C ILE A 73 5.70 -1.05 16.28
N ILE A 74 4.58 -1.65 15.90
CA ILE A 74 3.35 -1.74 16.67
C ILE A 74 3.21 -3.18 17.15
N ALA A 75 3.17 -3.40 18.44
CA ALA A 75 2.89 -4.71 18.99
C ALA A 75 1.39 -4.99 18.98
N VAL A 76 1.01 -6.21 18.62
CA VAL A 76 -0.37 -6.68 18.56
C VAL A 76 -0.47 -8.06 19.20
N ASP A 77 -1.63 -8.39 19.75
CA ASP A 77 -1.84 -9.64 20.46
C ASP A 77 -2.45 -10.76 19.57
N SER A 78 -2.94 -10.39 18.39
CA SER A 78 -3.58 -11.36 17.49
C SER A 78 -3.42 -10.97 16.00
N LEU A 79 -3.69 -11.93 15.11
CA LEU A 79 -3.77 -11.68 13.67
C LEU A 79 -4.93 -10.73 13.34
N GLU A 80 -6.05 -10.87 14.02
CA GLU A 80 -7.21 -10.01 13.82
C GLU A 80 -6.87 -8.54 14.11
N GLU A 81 -6.19 -8.28 15.22
CA GLU A 81 -5.70 -6.95 15.57
C GLU A 81 -4.68 -6.43 14.56
N ALA A 82 -3.74 -7.27 14.11
CA ALA A 82 -2.78 -6.90 13.07
C ALA A 82 -3.48 -6.47 11.77
N VAL A 83 -4.51 -7.20 11.35
CA VAL A 83 -5.33 -6.88 10.18
C VAL A 83 -6.10 -5.57 10.38
N GLN A 84 -6.68 -5.34 11.56
CA GLN A 84 -7.36 -4.09 11.88
C GLN A 84 -6.40 -2.90 11.81
N VAL A 85 -5.24 -2.98 12.45
CA VAL A 85 -4.20 -1.94 12.40
C VAL A 85 -3.74 -1.68 10.96
N ASN A 86 -3.49 -2.74 10.18
CA ASN A 86 -3.12 -2.62 8.76
C ASN A 86 -4.19 -1.90 7.93
N ASN A 87 -5.45 -2.14 8.23
CA ASN A 87 -6.57 -1.57 7.47
C ASN A 87 -6.97 -0.16 7.94
N ASP A 88 -6.61 0.23 9.18
CA ASP A 88 -6.95 1.51 9.79
C ASP A 88 -5.95 2.62 9.42
N THR A 89 -5.72 2.80 8.14
CA THR A 89 -4.92 3.88 7.57
C THR A 89 -5.52 4.36 6.25
N LYS A 90 -5.29 5.60 5.88
CA LYS A 90 -5.71 6.14 4.58
C LYS A 90 -4.94 5.55 3.40
N TYR A 91 -3.87 4.81 3.63
CA TYR A 91 -3.05 4.16 2.61
C TYR A 91 -3.40 2.69 2.46
N GLY A 92 -3.04 2.10 1.33
CA GLY A 92 -3.34 0.70 1.06
C GLY A 92 -2.60 0.17 -0.17
N LEU A 93 -1.30 0.46 -0.29
CA LEU A 93 -0.53 -0.04 -1.42
C LEU A 93 -0.22 -1.53 -1.27
N SER A 94 0.55 -1.89 -0.25
CA SER A 94 1.02 -3.26 -0.08
C SER A 94 1.11 -3.66 1.39
N THR A 95 0.91 -4.96 1.64
CA THR A 95 1.10 -5.61 2.95
C THR A 95 1.90 -6.88 2.75
N SER A 96 2.78 -7.19 3.70
CA SER A 96 3.48 -8.46 3.77
C SER A 96 3.16 -9.16 5.08
N LEU A 97 2.80 -10.43 5.01
CA LEU A 97 2.62 -11.32 6.15
C LEU A 97 3.69 -12.41 6.15
N TYR A 98 4.35 -12.60 7.27
CA TYR A 98 5.26 -13.71 7.49
C TYR A 98 4.63 -14.71 8.46
N THR A 99 4.29 -15.89 7.98
CA THR A 99 3.70 -16.95 8.80
C THR A 99 4.05 -18.32 8.24
N ARG A 100 4.01 -19.35 9.12
CA ARG A 100 4.08 -20.76 8.75
C ARG A 100 2.70 -21.45 8.85
N ASP A 101 1.71 -20.75 9.40
CA ASP A 101 0.36 -21.25 9.51
C ASP A 101 -0.46 -20.92 8.28
N LEU A 102 -1.01 -21.95 7.65
CA LEU A 102 -1.75 -21.80 6.40
C LEU A 102 -3.10 -21.09 6.60
N ASN A 103 -3.76 -21.33 7.74
CA ASN A 103 -5.04 -20.69 8.02
C ASN A 103 -4.86 -19.19 8.21
N SER A 104 -3.87 -18.79 9.01
CA SER A 104 -3.50 -17.38 9.19
C SER A 104 -3.16 -16.70 7.86
N ALA A 105 -2.49 -17.41 6.94
CA ALA A 105 -2.18 -16.87 5.62
C ALA A 105 -3.43 -16.57 4.81
N PHE A 106 -4.39 -17.50 4.74
CA PHE A 106 -5.63 -17.31 3.99
C PHE A 106 -6.60 -16.33 4.65
N GLU A 107 -6.64 -16.28 5.99
CA GLU A 107 -7.39 -15.26 6.73
C GLU A 107 -6.86 -13.86 6.42
N ALA A 108 -5.55 -13.67 6.48
CA ALA A 108 -4.95 -12.38 6.13
C ALA A 108 -5.19 -11.98 4.67
N ILE A 109 -5.09 -12.91 3.70
CA ILE A 109 -5.41 -12.64 2.28
C ILE A 109 -6.86 -12.17 2.13
N ARG A 110 -7.80 -12.77 2.87
CA ARG A 110 -9.22 -12.40 2.81
C ARG A 110 -9.48 -11.03 3.42
N ASP A 111 -8.85 -10.72 4.55
CA ASP A 111 -9.26 -9.61 5.43
C ASP A 111 -8.40 -8.34 5.27
N VAL A 112 -7.17 -8.47 4.74
CA VAL A 112 -6.32 -7.32 4.40
C VAL A 112 -6.86 -6.61 3.15
N THR A 113 -6.99 -5.28 3.23
CA THR A 113 -7.62 -4.46 2.18
C THR A 113 -6.62 -3.68 1.32
N THR A 114 -5.33 -3.99 1.38
CA THR A 114 -4.31 -3.41 0.50
C THR A 114 -4.39 -3.99 -0.91
N GLY A 115 -3.90 -3.24 -1.89
CA GLY A 115 -3.97 -3.66 -3.29
C GLY A 115 -3.04 -4.80 -3.66
N VAL A 116 -1.93 -4.96 -2.92
CA VAL A 116 -0.95 -6.03 -3.12
C VAL A 116 -0.67 -6.71 -1.78
N VAL A 117 -0.74 -8.03 -1.75
CA VAL A 117 -0.47 -8.83 -0.55
C VAL A 117 0.66 -9.82 -0.83
N TYR A 118 1.67 -9.79 0.00
CA TYR A 118 2.81 -10.70 -0.06
C TYR A 118 2.75 -11.68 1.11
N LEU A 119 3.05 -12.96 0.85
CA LEU A 119 3.22 -13.97 1.88
C LEU A 119 4.67 -14.43 1.89
N ASN A 120 5.31 -14.31 3.05
CA ASN A 120 6.70 -14.70 3.29
C ASN A 120 7.70 -14.08 2.29
N ALA A 121 7.37 -12.90 1.79
CA ALA A 121 8.19 -12.09 0.89
C ALA A 121 8.10 -10.62 1.29
N GLY A 122 9.15 -9.85 1.02
CA GLY A 122 9.15 -8.40 1.26
C GLY A 122 8.25 -7.66 0.26
N THR A 123 7.85 -6.44 0.62
CA THR A 123 7.04 -5.56 -0.24
C THR A 123 7.86 -4.84 -1.33
N ILE A 124 9.14 -5.12 -1.43
CA ILE A 124 10.03 -4.59 -2.47
C ILE A 124 9.93 -5.44 -3.73
N GLY A 125 9.68 -4.79 -4.85
CA GLY A 125 9.53 -5.45 -6.14
C GLY A 125 8.07 -5.69 -6.50
N ALA A 126 7.77 -5.41 -7.75
CA ALA A 126 6.50 -5.73 -8.39
C ALA A 126 6.81 -6.51 -9.67
N GLU A 127 6.13 -7.63 -9.82
CA GLU A 127 6.27 -8.45 -11.02
C GLU A 127 5.40 -7.86 -12.14
N ILE A 128 6.01 -7.58 -13.29
CA ILE A 128 5.33 -6.91 -14.40
C ILE A 128 4.10 -7.67 -14.93
N GLN A 129 4.06 -8.97 -14.73
CA GLN A 129 2.93 -9.82 -15.14
C GLN A 129 1.75 -9.80 -14.15
N LEU A 130 1.89 -9.11 -13.01
CA LEU A 130 0.84 -9.00 -12.01
C LEU A 130 0.29 -7.57 -11.95
N PRO A 131 -1.03 -7.38 -11.81
CA PRO A 131 -1.62 -6.07 -11.63
C PRO A 131 -1.07 -5.39 -10.37
N PHE A 132 -0.58 -4.16 -10.51
CA PHE A 132 -0.01 -3.38 -9.41
C PHE A 132 -0.83 -2.13 -9.15
N GLY A 133 -1.08 -1.82 -7.88
CA GLY A 133 -1.77 -0.61 -7.47
C GLY A 133 -2.40 -0.74 -6.09
N GLY A 134 -2.63 0.39 -5.45
CA GLY A 134 -3.16 0.48 -4.11
C GLY A 134 -4.68 0.65 -4.05
N THR A 135 -5.16 0.63 -2.83
CA THR A 135 -6.54 0.95 -2.44
C THR A 135 -6.56 2.26 -1.66
N ARG A 136 -7.73 2.75 -1.30
CA ARG A 136 -7.92 3.97 -0.52
C ARG A 136 -7.16 5.17 -1.12
N GLY A 137 -6.41 5.91 -0.32
CA GLY A 137 -5.65 7.09 -0.76
C GLY A 137 -4.41 6.80 -1.63
N THR A 138 -4.06 5.54 -1.86
CA THR A 138 -2.92 5.14 -2.70
C THR A 138 -3.31 4.67 -4.09
N GLY A 139 -4.57 4.75 -4.47
CA GLY A 139 -5.03 4.34 -5.78
C GLY A 139 -6.24 5.13 -6.26
N ASN A 140 -6.44 5.14 -7.57
CA ASN A 140 -7.60 5.75 -8.25
C ASN A 140 -8.61 4.70 -8.74
N GLY A 141 -8.46 3.44 -8.30
CA GLY A 141 -9.30 2.31 -8.72
C GLY A 141 -8.71 1.47 -9.86
N HIS A 142 -7.78 2.01 -10.62
CA HIS A 142 -7.08 1.27 -11.67
C HIS A 142 -5.89 0.49 -11.11
N ARG A 143 -5.44 -0.49 -11.91
CA ARG A 143 -4.19 -1.21 -11.68
C ARG A 143 -3.29 -1.03 -12.88
N GLU A 144 -2.02 -0.74 -12.66
CA GLU A 144 -1.00 -0.72 -13.71
C GLU A 144 -0.32 -2.08 -13.80
N ALA A 145 0.44 -2.29 -14.85
CA ALA A 145 1.09 -3.53 -15.21
C ALA A 145 0.10 -4.65 -15.60
N ALA A 146 0.64 -5.78 -16.04
CA ALA A 146 -0.09 -6.93 -16.57
C ALA A 146 -1.13 -6.54 -17.64
N TRP A 147 -2.14 -7.38 -17.81
CA TRP A 147 -3.25 -7.14 -18.76
C TRP A 147 -4.10 -5.92 -18.38
N THR A 148 -4.14 -5.53 -17.10
CA THR A 148 -4.91 -4.38 -16.62
C THR A 148 -4.39 -3.04 -17.15
N ALA A 149 -3.12 -2.99 -17.59
CA ALA A 149 -2.58 -1.82 -18.26
C ALA A 149 -3.32 -1.48 -19.57
N LEU A 150 -3.87 -2.49 -20.24
CA LEU A 150 -4.64 -2.27 -21.46
C LEU A 150 -5.90 -1.42 -21.20
N ASP A 151 -6.57 -1.61 -20.08
CA ASP A 151 -7.76 -0.84 -19.72
C ASP A 151 -7.47 0.65 -19.51
N VAL A 152 -6.23 1.00 -19.16
CA VAL A 152 -5.81 2.40 -18.98
C VAL A 152 -5.57 3.11 -20.33
N PHE A 153 -5.09 2.38 -21.34
CA PHE A 153 -4.66 2.93 -22.63
C PHE A 153 -5.65 2.65 -23.77
N THR A 154 -6.76 1.97 -23.50
CA THR A 154 -7.78 1.61 -24.49
C THR A 154 -9.18 1.94 -24.00
N GLU A 155 -10.09 2.06 -24.94
CA GLU A 155 -11.51 2.23 -24.66
C GLU A 155 -12.32 1.06 -25.21
N TRP A 156 -13.24 0.57 -24.40
CA TRP A 156 -14.19 -0.45 -24.83
C TRP A 156 -15.21 0.14 -25.80
N LYS A 157 -15.41 -0.53 -26.95
CA LYS A 157 -16.49 -0.23 -27.89
C LYS A 157 -17.39 -1.46 -27.99
N THR A 158 -18.62 -1.31 -27.59
CA THR A 158 -19.63 -2.36 -27.79
C THR A 158 -20.29 -2.17 -29.15
N VAL A 159 -20.32 -3.22 -29.94
CA VAL A 159 -20.96 -3.23 -31.27
C VAL A 159 -22.03 -4.31 -31.28
N TYR A 160 -23.26 -3.90 -31.53
CA TYR A 160 -24.36 -4.80 -31.80
C TYR A 160 -24.60 -4.83 -33.31
N VAL A 161 -24.64 -6.01 -33.89
CA VAL A 161 -24.92 -6.23 -35.29
C VAL A 161 -26.23 -7.01 -35.40
N ASP A 162 -27.30 -6.37 -35.88
CA ASP A 162 -28.55 -7.05 -36.17
C ASP A 162 -28.75 -7.12 -37.70
N TYR A 163 -28.81 -8.31 -38.22
CA TYR A 163 -29.10 -8.62 -39.63
C TYR A 163 -30.42 -9.37 -39.80
N SER A 164 -31.26 -9.38 -38.75
CA SER A 164 -32.58 -10.06 -38.81
C SER A 164 -33.58 -9.38 -39.69
N GLY A 165 -33.39 -8.10 -40.03
CA GLY A 165 -34.34 -7.29 -40.76
C GLY A 165 -35.64 -6.94 -40.00
N ARG A 166 -35.61 -7.20 -38.66
CA ARG A 166 -36.73 -6.91 -37.76
C ARG A 166 -36.32 -5.89 -36.72
N LEU A 167 -37.22 -4.97 -36.39
CA LEU A 167 -36.97 -4.03 -35.30
C LEU A 167 -36.94 -4.83 -33.97
N GLN A 168 -35.79 -4.81 -33.30
CA GLN A 168 -35.69 -5.33 -31.93
C GLN A 168 -36.59 -4.49 -31.01
N ARG A 169 -37.53 -5.13 -30.36
CA ARG A 169 -38.28 -4.53 -29.26
C ARG A 169 -37.43 -4.65 -27.99
N ALA A 170 -37.49 -3.60 -27.15
CA ALA A 170 -36.74 -3.62 -25.86
C ALA A 170 -37.02 -4.89 -25.08
N GLN A 171 -36.06 -5.29 -24.24
CA GLN A 171 -35.94 -6.55 -23.46
C GLN A 171 -37.13 -6.92 -22.54
N ILE A 172 -38.35 -6.56 -22.92
CA ILE A 172 -39.57 -6.98 -22.24
C ILE A 172 -40.16 -8.06 -23.11
N ASP A 173 -39.88 -9.30 -22.80
CA ASP A 173 -40.61 -10.44 -23.33
C ASP A 173 -42.06 -10.30 -22.85
N LEU A 174 -42.90 -9.78 -23.71
CA LEU A 174 -44.35 -9.96 -23.57
C LEU A 174 -44.60 -11.43 -23.84
N VAL A 175 -44.83 -12.20 -22.76
CA VAL A 175 -45.40 -13.53 -22.89
C VAL A 175 -46.73 -13.35 -23.58
N GLU A 176 -46.76 -13.54 -24.93
CA GLU A 176 -47.99 -13.67 -25.66
C GLU A 176 -48.64 -15.01 -25.23
N GLY A 177 -49.78 -14.94 -24.58
CA GLY A 177 -50.73 -16.02 -24.50
C GLY A 177 -50.73 -16.89 -23.24
N ILE A 178 -51.32 -16.39 -22.19
CA ILE A 178 -52.18 -17.23 -21.37
C ILE A 178 -53.59 -16.65 -21.58
N GLY A 179 -54.31 -17.22 -22.58
CA GLY A 179 -55.72 -17.17 -22.73
C GLY A 179 -56.29 -18.52 -22.29
#